data_65e06b1a8b7807d808351dd17a55c03e
#
_entry.id   65e06b1a8b7807d808351dd17a55c03e
#
_cell.length_a   1.000
_cell.length_b   1.000
_cell.length_c   1.000
_cell.angle_alpha   90.00
_cell.angle_beta   90.00
_cell.angle_gamma   90.00
#
_symmetry.space_group_name_H-M   'P 1'
#
loop_
_entity.id
_entity.type
_entity.pdbx_description
1 polymer ?
#
loop_
_entity_poly.entity_id
_entity_poly.type
_entity_poly.pdbx_seq_one_letter_code
_entity_poly.pdbx_strand_id
1 'polypeptide(L)'
;MSQSIVPAVEEKQLDTSPTLTFEEYRFYQGKDDVKYELYKGKLIPMPTATILPIKICEYLVYQLQRYLAEHNLDLVVKTGLGVRTDEDKSRIPDVVVCTQSLLEQAAARPGAGILDCEEKPLLVVEVVSENRRADYVIKRGEYELANVPEYCIVDPKSGKQKIRLFALIEGEDGYTYTDFLPGEEMESVVFPNLRLSVNEILDPPLVEGLIKAEQAQLQQLQTVEQRAERLAARLRELGVDPDAV
;
A
#
# COMPACT_ATOMS: atom_id res chain seq x y z
N MET A 1 -30.51 56.96 -8.79
CA MET A 1 -30.04 56.06 -9.90
C MET A 1 -29.05 55.10 -9.30
N SER A 2 -29.48 53.90 -9.01
CA SER A 2 -28.64 52.85 -8.42
C SER A 2 -28.09 51.98 -9.56
N GLN A 3 -26.81 52.02 -9.78
CA GLN A 3 -26.13 51.12 -10.73
C GLN A 3 -25.94 49.75 -10.10
N SER A 4 -26.61 48.77 -10.64
CA SER A 4 -26.44 47.34 -10.35
C SER A 4 -25.12 46.87 -10.94
N ILE A 5 -24.14 46.55 -10.04
CA ILE A 5 -22.90 45.91 -10.43
C ILE A 5 -23.19 44.42 -10.61
N VAL A 6 -23.19 43.95 -11.84
CA VAL A 6 -23.21 42.52 -12.19
C VAL A 6 -21.80 41.98 -11.91
N PRO A 7 -21.63 40.96 -11.06
CA PRO A 7 -20.30 40.36 -10.87
C PRO A 7 -19.85 39.69 -12.16
N ALA A 8 -18.63 39.99 -12.60
CA ALA A 8 -17.99 39.34 -13.73
C ALA A 8 -17.89 37.83 -13.45
N VAL A 9 -18.47 37.05 -14.34
CA VAL A 9 -18.26 35.59 -14.38
C VAL A 9 -16.80 35.37 -14.75
N GLU A 10 -15.98 34.89 -13.82
CA GLU A 10 -14.65 34.41 -14.14
C GLU A 10 -14.79 33.29 -15.19
N GLU A 11 -14.41 33.58 -16.41
CA GLU A 11 -14.20 32.58 -17.45
C GLU A 11 -13.12 31.62 -16.94
N LYS A 12 -13.52 30.39 -16.57
CA LYS A 12 -12.59 29.29 -16.39
C LYS A 12 -11.79 29.17 -17.70
N GLN A 13 -10.53 29.59 -17.66
CA GLN A 13 -9.60 29.30 -18.74
C GLN A 13 -9.62 27.80 -18.99
N LEU A 14 -10.07 27.39 -20.16
CA LEU A 14 -9.94 26.02 -20.62
C LEU A 14 -8.43 25.71 -20.62
N ASP A 15 -8.03 24.79 -19.77
CA ASP A 15 -6.68 24.26 -19.73
C ASP A 15 -6.42 23.53 -21.06
N THR A 16 -5.70 24.19 -21.95
CA THR A 16 -5.34 23.72 -23.29
C THR A 16 -4.03 22.90 -23.28
N SER A 17 -3.57 22.44 -22.12
CA SER A 17 -2.41 21.56 -22.05
C SER A 17 -2.66 20.29 -22.88
N PRO A 18 -1.68 19.85 -23.70
CA PRO A 18 -1.86 18.62 -24.48
C PRO A 18 -2.13 17.44 -23.56
N THR A 19 -3.10 16.63 -23.92
CA THR A 19 -3.35 15.36 -23.23
C THR A 19 -2.42 14.29 -23.77
N LEU A 20 -1.87 13.46 -22.86
CA LEU A 20 -1.07 12.30 -23.22
C LEU A 20 -1.94 11.05 -23.29
N THR A 21 -1.64 10.18 -24.22
CA THR A 21 -2.09 8.80 -24.18
C THR A 21 -1.38 8.05 -23.06
N PHE A 22 -1.90 6.90 -22.67
CA PHE A 22 -1.24 6.05 -21.68
C PHE A 22 0.15 5.59 -22.13
N GLU A 23 0.31 5.28 -23.43
CA GLU A 23 1.62 4.88 -23.98
C GLU A 23 2.65 6.03 -23.92
N GLU A 24 2.25 7.25 -24.23
CA GLU A 24 3.12 8.41 -24.06
C GLU A 24 3.48 8.64 -22.59
N TYR A 25 2.54 8.45 -21.67
CA TYR A 25 2.79 8.54 -20.23
C TYR A 25 3.77 7.45 -19.75
N ARG A 26 3.63 6.21 -20.21
CA ARG A 26 4.53 5.10 -19.84
C ARG A 26 6.00 5.42 -20.12
N PHE A 27 6.28 6.16 -21.17
CA PHE A 27 7.63 6.58 -21.55
C PHE A 27 7.96 8.01 -21.13
N TYR A 28 7.05 8.67 -20.43
CA TYR A 28 7.27 10.06 -20.03
C TYR A 28 8.38 10.13 -18.98
N GLN A 29 9.43 10.85 -19.33
CA GLN A 29 10.50 11.22 -18.41
C GLN A 29 10.25 12.65 -17.96
N GLY A 30 9.77 12.82 -16.71
CA GLY A 30 9.55 14.13 -16.12
C GLY A 30 10.82 14.99 -16.14
N LYS A 31 10.64 16.30 -16.15
CA LYS A 31 11.73 17.22 -15.83
C LYS A 31 11.93 17.20 -14.32
N ASP A 32 13.17 17.23 -13.85
CA ASP A 32 13.55 17.44 -12.45
C ASP A 32 13.15 16.31 -11.48
N ASP A 33 13.20 15.04 -11.88
CA ASP A 33 12.93 13.84 -11.04
C ASP A 33 11.54 13.82 -10.37
N VAL A 34 10.59 14.63 -10.84
CA VAL A 34 9.21 14.64 -10.36
C VAL A 34 8.47 13.44 -10.90
N LYS A 35 7.81 12.66 -10.02
CA LYS A 35 6.88 11.61 -10.40
C LYS A 35 5.52 12.22 -10.75
N TYR A 36 4.86 11.63 -11.72
CA TYR A 36 3.54 12.07 -12.17
C TYR A 36 2.58 10.89 -12.22
N GLU A 37 1.35 11.11 -11.83
CA GLU A 37 0.20 10.26 -12.15
C GLU A 37 -0.43 10.74 -13.46
N LEU A 38 -1.15 9.85 -14.15
CA LEU A 38 -1.97 10.20 -15.30
C LEU A 38 -3.44 10.28 -14.87
N TYR A 39 -4.09 11.40 -15.16
CA TYR A 39 -5.52 11.58 -14.90
C TYR A 39 -6.20 12.28 -16.06
N LYS A 40 -7.05 11.55 -16.78
CA LYS A 40 -7.75 12.04 -17.99
C LYS A 40 -6.76 12.64 -19.01
N GLY A 41 -5.68 11.89 -19.26
CA GLY A 41 -4.62 12.31 -20.17
C GLY A 41 -3.72 13.44 -19.66
N LYS A 42 -3.92 13.96 -18.44
CA LYS A 42 -3.09 15.02 -17.85
C LYS A 42 -2.11 14.47 -16.83
N LEU A 43 -0.92 15.03 -16.81
CA LEU A 43 0.11 14.74 -15.82
C LEU A 43 -0.21 15.47 -14.51
N ILE A 44 -0.38 14.72 -13.44
CA ILE A 44 -0.57 15.24 -12.09
C ILE A 44 0.72 15.03 -11.30
N PRO A 45 1.43 16.09 -10.94
CA PRO A 45 2.68 15.95 -10.19
C PRO A 45 2.40 15.40 -8.79
N MET A 46 3.22 14.46 -8.37
CA MET A 46 3.16 13.94 -7.00
C MET A 46 3.96 14.85 -6.07
N PRO A 47 3.37 15.28 -4.95
CA PRO A 47 4.10 16.07 -3.96
C PRO A 47 5.19 15.23 -3.29
N THR A 48 6.25 15.88 -2.81
CA THR A 48 7.24 15.22 -1.96
C THR A 48 6.58 14.80 -0.64
N ALA A 49 6.72 13.53 -0.29
CA ALA A 49 6.18 12.99 0.95
C ALA A 49 6.88 13.59 2.19
N THR A 50 6.13 13.86 3.23
CA THR A 50 6.69 14.19 4.55
C THR A 50 7.11 12.93 5.31
N ILE A 51 7.84 13.07 6.41
CA ILE A 51 8.42 11.93 7.15
C ILE A 51 7.38 10.93 7.65
N LEU A 52 6.21 11.38 8.13
CA LEU A 52 5.22 10.47 8.69
C LEU A 52 4.62 9.52 7.64
N PRO A 53 4.15 9.96 6.45
CA PRO A 53 3.77 9.06 5.38
C PRO A 53 4.86 8.07 4.97
N ILE A 54 6.13 8.49 4.91
CA ILE A 54 7.25 7.59 4.60
C ILE A 54 7.34 6.48 5.65
N LYS A 55 7.34 6.81 6.94
CA LYS A 55 7.37 5.82 8.04
C LYS A 55 6.17 4.87 7.98
N ILE A 56 4.97 5.38 7.68
CA ILE A 56 3.76 4.58 7.53
C ILE A 56 3.92 3.56 6.39
N CYS A 57 4.40 4.00 5.22
CA CYS A 57 4.64 3.11 4.09
C CYS A 57 5.68 2.04 4.41
N GLU A 58 6.81 2.41 5.02
CA GLU A 58 7.86 1.46 5.43
C GLU A 58 7.33 0.40 6.41
N TYR A 59 6.56 0.84 7.41
CA TYR A 59 5.95 -0.05 8.39
C TYR A 59 4.94 -1.00 7.74
N LEU A 60 4.05 -0.51 6.88
CA LEU A 60 3.09 -1.33 6.17
C LEU A 60 3.76 -2.34 5.23
N VAL A 61 4.78 -1.91 4.49
CA VAL A 61 5.58 -2.81 3.63
C VAL A 61 6.21 -3.92 4.47
N TYR A 62 6.82 -3.59 5.61
CA TYR A 62 7.42 -4.57 6.51
C TYR A 62 6.39 -5.58 7.04
N GLN A 63 5.26 -5.11 7.56
CA GLN A 63 4.21 -5.99 8.12
C GLN A 63 3.58 -6.89 7.05
N LEU A 64 3.29 -6.34 5.87
CA LEU A 64 2.76 -7.11 4.75
C LEU A 64 3.76 -8.16 4.26
N GLN A 65 5.02 -7.80 4.05
CA GLN A 65 6.08 -8.75 3.63
C GLN A 65 6.25 -9.88 4.64
N ARG A 66 6.23 -9.54 5.93
CA ARG A 66 6.29 -10.51 7.01
C ARG A 66 5.10 -11.47 6.98
N TYR A 67 3.87 -10.94 6.87
CA TYR A 67 2.66 -11.76 6.74
C TYR A 67 2.74 -12.70 5.54
N LEU A 68 3.15 -12.19 4.36
CA LEU A 68 3.28 -13.01 3.15
C LEU A 68 4.29 -14.14 3.32
N ALA A 69 5.41 -13.88 3.98
CA ALA A 69 6.44 -14.87 4.27
C ALA A 69 5.96 -15.94 5.28
N GLU A 70 5.30 -15.52 6.36
CA GLU A 70 4.73 -16.41 7.38
C GLU A 70 3.68 -17.37 6.82
N HIS A 71 2.91 -16.92 5.81
CA HIS A 71 1.86 -17.72 5.17
C HIS A 71 2.31 -18.37 3.85
N ASN A 72 3.59 -18.23 3.49
CA ASN A 72 4.18 -18.78 2.26
C ASN A 72 3.37 -18.43 1.00
N LEU A 73 2.95 -17.15 0.88
CA LEU A 73 2.16 -16.66 -0.25
C LEU A 73 3.06 -16.13 -1.37
N ASP A 74 2.78 -16.53 -2.61
CA ASP A 74 3.49 -16.08 -3.81
C ASP A 74 3.01 -14.68 -4.25
N LEU A 75 3.16 -13.72 -3.34
CA LEU A 75 2.77 -12.33 -3.50
C LEU A 75 3.95 -11.42 -3.17
N VAL A 76 3.90 -10.20 -3.70
CA VAL A 76 4.92 -9.18 -3.48
C VAL A 76 4.30 -7.86 -3.04
N VAL A 77 5.01 -7.15 -2.18
CA VAL A 77 4.67 -5.79 -1.73
C VAL A 77 5.61 -4.81 -2.39
N LYS A 78 5.07 -3.78 -3.03
CA LYS A 78 5.84 -2.75 -3.74
C LYS A 78 5.38 -1.35 -3.40
N THR A 79 6.33 -0.42 -3.43
CA THR A 79 6.08 1.03 -3.47
C THR A 79 6.47 1.56 -4.85
N GLY A 80 5.79 2.59 -5.32
CA GLY A 80 6.12 3.21 -6.61
C GLY A 80 5.78 2.38 -7.85
N LEU A 81 5.06 1.26 -7.68
CA LEU A 81 4.48 0.51 -8.79
C LEU A 81 3.21 1.21 -9.26
N GLY A 82 3.14 1.56 -10.54
CA GLY A 82 1.94 2.17 -11.11
C GLY A 82 0.80 1.17 -11.26
N VAL A 83 -0.43 1.66 -11.20
CA VAL A 83 -1.66 0.91 -11.46
C VAL A 83 -2.49 1.69 -12.47
N ARG A 84 -2.67 1.12 -13.66
CA ARG A 84 -3.55 1.68 -14.68
C ARG A 84 -4.99 1.38 -14.32
N THR A 85 -5.80 2.41 -14.11
CA THR A 85 -7.19 2.28 -13.67
C THR A 85 -8.20 2.47 -14.80
N ASP A 86 -7.77 3.06 -15.94
CA ASP A 86 -8.61 3.32 -17.11
C ASP A 86 -7.72 3.55 -18.36
N GLU A 87 -8.32 3.78 -19.50
CA GLU A 87 -7.59 4.05 -20.76
C GLU A 87 -6.65 5.24 -20.65
N ASP A 88 -7.08 6.30 -19.97
CA ASP A 88 -6.37 7.58 -19.81
C ASP A 88 -6.02 7.92 -18.36
N LYS A 89 -5.95 6.89 -17.46
CA LYS A 89 -5.66 7.06 -16.04
C LYS A 89 -4.67 6.01 -15.53
N SER A 90 -3.71 6.49 -14.76
CA SER A 90 -2.78 5.64 -14.02
C SER A 90 -2.39 6.32 -12.71
N ARG A 91 -2.39 5.57 -11.62
CA ARG A 91 -2.01 6.01 -10.28
C ARG A 91 -0.68 5.39 -9.86
N ILE A 92 0.00 6.02 -8.93
CA ILE A 92 1.18 5.47 -8.26
C ILE A 92 0.86 5.41 -6.76
N PRO A 93 0.21 4.32 -6.31
CA PRO A 93 -0.15 4.18 -4.91
C PRO A 93 1.07 4.10 -3.99
N ASP A 94 0.88 4.44 -2.73
CA ASP A 94 1.94 4.37 -1.73
C ASP A 94 2.40 2.92 -1.49
N VAL A 95 1.47 1.96 -1.41
CA VAL A 95 1.77 0.52 -1.31
C VAL A 95 0.84 -0.29 -2.20
N VAL A 96 1.40 -1.28 -2.87
CA VAL A 96 0.67 -2.23 -3.73
C VAL A 96 1.05 -3.66 -3.36
N VAL A 97 0.06 -4.55 -3.26
CA VAL A 97 0.28 -6.00 -3.16
C VAL A 97 -0.26 -6.67 -4.42
N CYS A 98 0.58 -7.41 -5.11
CA CYS A 98 0.20 -8.17 -6.31
C CYS A 98 0.91 -9.52 -6.35
N THR A 99 0.58 -10.37 -7.33
CA THR A 99 1.32 -11.61 -7.52
C THR A 99 2.72 -11.33 -8.08
N GLN A 100 3.67 -12.22 -7.79
CA GLN A 100 5.00 -12.13 -8.36
C GLN A 100 4.95 -12.16 -9.88
N SER A 101 4.09 -13.00 -10.45
CA SER A 101 3.91 -13.08 -11.90
C SER A 101 3.48 -11.76 -12.55
N LEU A 102 2.56 -11.00 -11.92
CA LEU A 102 2.18 -9.67 -12.42
C LEU A 102 3.34 -8.67 -12.37
N LEU A 103 4.15 -8.72 -11.30
CA LEU A 103 5.34 -7.88 -11.22
C LEU A 103 6.35 -8.20 -12.31
N GLU A 104 6.58 -9.50 -12.59
CA GLU A 104 7.49 -9.96 -13.64
C GLU A 104 6.99 -9.55 -15.03
N GLN A 105 5.69 -9.65 -15.29
CA GLN A 105 5.07 -9.18 -16.55
C GLN A 105 5.24 -7.66 -16.71
N ALA A 106 4.99 -6.89 -15.65
CA ALA A 106 5.22 -5.45 -15.68
C ALA A 106 6.69 -5.09 -15.93
N ALA A 107 7.62 -5.82 -15.29
CA ALA A 107 9.07 -5.62 -15.46
C ALA A 107 9.58 -5.99 -16.86
N ALA A 108 8.93 -6.92 -17.55
CA ALA A 108 9.29 -7.32 -18.91
C ALA A 108 8.91 -6.26 -19.97
N ARG A 109 8.03 -5.32 -19.63
CA ARG A 109 7.63 -4.23 -20.54
C ARG A 109 8.60 -3.06 -20.45
N PRO A 110 8.90 -2.39 -21.56
CA PRO A 110 9.70 -1.17 -21.53
C PRO A 110 8.92 0.02 -20.95
N GLY A 111 9.64 1.00 -20.41
CA GLY A 111 9.06 2.21 -19.81
C GLY A 111 8.83 2.10 -18.31
N ALA A 112 7.87 2.85 -17.78
CA ALA A 112 7.56 2.85 -16.36
C ALA A 112 6.95 1.51 -15.89
N GLY A 113 7.29 1.08 -14.67
CA GLY A 113 6.71 -0.11 -14.04
C GLY A 113 5.25 0.14 -13.64
N ILE A 114 4.32 -0.28 -14.49
CA ILE A 114 2.88 -0.05 -14.31
C ILE A 114 2.15 -1.36 -14.59
N LEU A 115 1.25 -1.76 -13.68
CA LEU A 115 0.26 -2.80 -13.92
C LEU A 115 -0.78 -2.27 -14.92
N ASP A 116 -1.10 -3.04 -15.97
CA ASP A 116 -2.08 -2.66 -16.98
C ASP A 116 -3.53 -2.87 -16.50
N CYS A 117 -4.53 -2.42 -17.24
CA CYS A 117 -5.95 -2.47 -16.85
C CYS A 117 -6.44 -3.86 -16.43
N GLU A 118 -5.92 -4.92 -17.07
CA GLU A 118 -6.30 -6.31 -16.76
C GLU A 118 -5.44 -6.92 -15.62
N GLU A 119 -4.37 -6.25 -15.22
CA GLU A 119 -3.42 -6.69 -14.20
C GLU A 119 -3.76 -6.09 -12.85
N LYS A 120 -4.66 -6.76 -12.12
CA LYS A 120 -5.25 -6.22 -10.89
C LYS A 120 -4.38 -6.55 -9.67
N PRO A 121 -3.95 -5.54 -8.89
CA PRO A 121 -3.37 -5.79 -7.59
C PRO A 121 -4.44 -6.34 -6.64
N LEU A 122 -4.02 -7.01 -5.58
CA LEU A 122 -4.91 -7.53 -4.54
C LEU A 122 -5.26 -6.47 -3.49
N LEU A 123 -4.30 -5.62 -3.17
CA LEU A 123 -4.44 -4.52 -2.22
C LEU A 123 -3.70 -3.30 -2.74
N VAL A 124 -4.36 -2.15 -2.60
CA VAL A 124 -3.77 -0.82 -2.82
C VAL A 124 -3.92 -0.01 -1.54
N VAL A 125 -2.85 0.68 -1.13
CA VAL A 125 -2.85 1.57 0.03
C VAL A 125 -2.48 2.98 -0.39
N GLU A 126 -3.21 3.97 0.11
CA GLU A 126 -2.92 5.40 -0.01
C GLU A 126 -2.83 6.03 1.38
N VAL A 127 -1.76 6.72 1.65
CA VAL A 127 -1.58 7.52 2.87
C VAL A 127 -2.01 8.95 2.57
N VAL A 128 -3.05 9.42 3.24
CA VAL A 128 -3.66 10.72 2.96
C VAL A 128 -2.66 11.84 3.13
N SER A 129 -2.48 12.60 2.06
CA SER A 129 -1.74 13.86 2.02
C SER A 129 -2.68 15.06 2.27
N GLU A 130 -2.42 16.20 1.63
CA GLU A 130 -3.26 17.38 1.75
C GLU A 130 -4.62 17.24 1.06
N ASN A 131 -4.67 16.56 -0.08
CA ASN A 131 -5.86 16.42 -0.91
C ASN A 131 -6.68 15.16 -0.57
N ARG A 132 -7.34 15.18 0.59
CA ARG A 132 -8.24 14.08 1.02
C ARG A 132 -9.29 13.68 -0.01
N ARG A 133 -9.79 14.64 -0.81
CA ARG A 133 -10.81 14.35 -1.82
C ARG A 133 -10.27 13.43 -2.92
N ALA A 134 -8.99 13.55 -3.26
CA ALA A 134 -8.36 12.67 -4.24
C ALA A 134 -8.47 11.22 -3.78
N ASP A 135 -8.10 10.92 -2.54
CA ASP A 135 -8.04 9.56 -2.03
C ASP A 135 -9.44 9.00 -1.71
N TYR A 136 -10.27 9.77 -0.97
CA TYR A 136 -11.57 9.30 -0.50
C TYR A 136 -12.67 9.24 -1.58
N VAL A 137 -12.51 9.97 -2.69
CA VAL A 137 -13.57 10.08 -3.71
C VAL A 137 -13.06 9.67 -5.09
N ILE A 138 -11.97 10.29 -5.57
CA ILE A 138 -11.52 10.10 -6.96
C ILE A 138 -10.84 8.75 -7.12
N LYS A 139 -9.74 8.50 -6.40
CA LYS A 139 -8.98 7.24 -6.46
C LYS A 139 -9.84 6.06 -6.00
N ARG A 140 -10.65 6.26 -4.93
CA ARG A 140 -11.62 5.25 -4.48
C ARG A 140 -12.53 4.78 -5.63
N GLY A 141 -13.13 5.70 -6.37
CA GLY A 141 -13.99 5.33 -7.50
C GLY A 141 -13.21 4.69 -8.65
N GLU A 142 -11.97 5.11 -8.90
CA GLU A 142 -11.13 4.51 -9.94
C GLU A 142 -10.71 3.08 -9.58
N TYR A 143 -10.28 2.82 -8.34
CA TYR A 143 -9.91 1.47 -7.89
C TYR A 143 -11.10 0.53 -7.83
N GLU A 144 -12.30 1.04 -7.47
CA GLU A 144 -13.54 0.27 -7.51
C GLU A 144 -13.88 -0.18 -8.94
N LEU A 145 -13.86 0.75 -9.91
CA LEU A 145 -14.13 0.46 -11.31
C LEU A 145 -13.06 -0.46 -11.93
N ALA A 146 -11.81 -0.35 -11.49
CA ALA A 146 -10.73 -1.24 -11.88
C ALA A 146 -10.84 -2.62 -11.20
N ASN A 147 -11.84 -2.86 -10.35
CA ASN A 147 -12.04 -4.09 -9.58
C ASN A 147 -10.82 -4.49 -8.74
N VAL A 148 -10.18 -3.54 -8.09
CA VAL A 148 -9.16 -3.82 -7.06
C VAL A 148 -9.87 -4.41 -5.85
N PRO A 149 -9.54 -5.64 -5.38
CA PRO A 149 -10.30 -6.32 -4.32
C PRO A 149 -10.33 -5.55 -3.00
N GLU A 150 -9.20 -4.90 -2.63
CA GLU A 150 -9.10 -4.15 -1.37
C GLU A 150 -8.36 -2.83 -1.56
N TYR A 151 -8.96 -1.74 -1.09
CA TYR A 151 -8.38 -0.40 -1.10
C TYR A 151 -8.36 0.18 0.30
N CYS A 152 -7.18 0.49 0.79
CA CYS A 152 -6.94 0.99 2.14
C CYS A 152 -6.53 2.47 2.12
N ILE A 153 -7.22 3.30 2.89
CA ILE A 153 -6.85 4.70 3.14
C ILE A 153 -6.34 4.81 4.57
N VAL A 154 -5.08 5.22 4.72
CA VAL A 154 -4.51 5.61 6.01
C VAL A 154 -4.56 7.11 6.16
N ASP A 155 -5.33 7.62 7.12
CA ASP A 155 -5.48 9.05 7.39
C ASP A 155 -4.86 9.43 8.72
N PRO A 156 -3.59 9.88 8.75
CA PRO A 156 -2.89 10.24 9.98
C PRO A 156 -3.25 11.64 10.48
N LYS A 157 -4.13 12.38 9.81
CA LYS A 157 -4.41 13.78 10.10
C LYS A 157 -5.04 13.96 11.46
N SER A 158 -4.44 14.79 12.31
CA SER A 158 -4.94 15.09 13.65
C SER A 158 -6.44 15.45 13.66
N GLY A 159 -7.19 14.84 14.59
CA GLY A 159 -8.64 14.98 14.72
C GLY A 159 -9.47 14.22 13.68
N LYS A 160 -8.82 13.49 12.75
CA LYS A 160 -9.46 12.65 11.71
C LYS A 160 -8.76 11.31 11.55
N GLN A 161 -7.91 10.96 12.49
CA GLN A 161 -7.09 9.77 12.47
C GLN A 161 -7.95 8.51 12.36
N LYS A 162 -7.74 7.75 11.30
CA LYS A 162 -8.39 6.46 11.07
C LYS A 162 -7.76 5.73 9.89
N ILE A 163 -8.11 4.47 9.79
CA ILE A 163 -7.91 3.67 8.59
C ILE A 163 -9.28 3.36 8.01
N ARG A 164 -9.48 3.59 6.73
CA ARG A 164 -10.68 3.16 6.01
C ARG A 164 -10.31 2.09 5.01
N LEU A 165 -10.89 0.93 5.19
CA LEU A 165 -10.72 -0.19 4.30
C LEU A 165 -11.97 -0.37 3.45
N PHE A 166 -11.80 -0.30 2.13
CA PHE A 166 -12.81 -0.62 1.15
C PHE A 166 -12.55 -2.01 0.59
N ALA A 167 -13.58 -2.81 0.44
CA ALA A 167 -13.46 -4.15 -0.12
C ALA A 167 -14.62 -4.46 -1.08
N LEU A 168 -14.32 -5.23 -2.13
CA LEU A 168 -15.31 -5.86 -2.98
C LEU A 168 -15.77 -7.15 -2.28
N ILE A 169 -17.04 -7.19 -1.87
CA ILE A 169 -17.63 -8.34 -1.21
C ILE A 169 -18.63 -8.99 -2.16
N GLU A 170 -18.59 -10.31 -2.24
CA GLU A 170 -19.51 -11.07 -3.08
C GLU A 170 -20.97 -10.78 -2.72
N GLY A 171 -21.77 -10.41 -3.72
CA GLY A 171 -23.18 -10.06 -3.57
C GLY A 171 -23.46 -8.59 -3.28
N GLU A 172 -22.43 -7.75 -3.12
CA GLU A 172 -22.57 -6.30 -2.98
C GLU A 172 -22.23 -5.56 -4.27
N ASP A 173 -22.96 -4.46 -4.54
CA ASP A 173 -22.69 -3.58 -5.68
C ASP A 173 -21.58 -2.57 -5.34
N GLY A 174 -20.32 -2.90 -5.68
CA GLY A 174 -19.16 -2.04 -5.48
C GLY A 174 -18.53 -2.17 -4.10
N TYR A 175 -17.75 -1.16 -3.73
CA TYR A 175 -17.02 -1.17 -2.45
C TYR A 175 -17.93 -0.98 -1.25
N THR A 176 -17.90 -1.93 -0.33
CA THR A 176 -18.27 -1.70 1.07
C THR A 176 -17.06 -1.14 1.83
N TYR A 177 -17.27 -0.52 2.99
CA TYR A 177 -16.13 -0.03 3.78
C TYR A 177 -16.31 -0.22 5.28
N THR A 178 -15.17 -0.34 5.97
CA THR A 178 -15.08 -0.33 7.42
C THR A 178 -14.08 0.75 7.85
N ASP A 179 -14.44 1.54 8.86
CA ASP A 179 -13.53 2.50 9.51
C ASP A 179 -12.95 1.85 10.77
N PHE A 180 -11.64 1.92 10.92
CA PHE A 180 -10.91 1.50 12.11
C PHE A 180 -10.29 2.72 12.78
N LEU A 181 -10.57 2.89 14.07
CA LEU A 181 -10.16 4.05 14.86
C LEU A 181 -8.92 3.74 15.72
N PRO A 182 -8.20 4.75 16.21
CA PRO A 182 -7.14 4.55 17.18
C PRO A 182 -7.60 3.69 18.39
N GLY A 183 -6.80 2.69 18.73
CA GLY A 183 -7.12 1.69 19.75
C GLY A 183 -7.73 0.40 19.22
N GLU A 184 -8.10 0.35 17.95
CA GLU A 184 -8.62 -0.85 17.28
C GLU A 184 -7.51 -1.57 16.48
N GLU A 185 -7.82 -2.78 16.03
CA GLU A 185 -7.03 -3.52 15.05
C GLU A 185 -7.73 -3.47 13.70
N MET A 186 -7.00 -3.08 12.65
CA MET A 186 -7.46 -3.22 11.27
C MET A 186 -7.35 -4.68 10.87
N GLU A 187 -8.41 -5.22 10.27
CA GLU A 187 -8.44 -6.58 9.74
C GLU A 187 -8.69 -6.53 8.23
N SER A 188 -7.81 -7.17 7.46
CA SER A 188 -7.94 -7.26 6.00
C SER A 188 -9.03 -8.27 5.61
N VAL A 189 -9.76 -7.97 4.54
CA VAL A 189 -10.74 -8.89 3.94
C VAL A 189 -10.04 -9.87 2.99
N VAL A 190 -9.04 -9.40 2.26
CA VAL A 190 -8.29 -10.19 1.26
C VAL A 190 -7.25 -11.10 1.91
N PHE A 191 -6.67 -10.68 3.04
CA PHE A 191 -5.62 -11.42 3.74
C PHE A 191 -6.14 -11.94 5.08
N PRO A 192 -6.62 -13.20 5.15
CA PRO A 192 -7.22 -13.77 6.36
C PRO A 192 -6.23 -13.73 7.55
N ASN A 193 -6.70 -13.27 8.71
CA ASN A 193 -5.92 -13.10 9.94
C ASN A 193 -4.81 -12.03 9.87
N LEU A 194 -4.69 -11.25 8.80
CA LEU A 194 -3.86 -10.07 8.82
C LEU A 194 -4.53 -9.00 9.69
N ARG A 195 -4.00 -8.83 10.89
CA ARG A 195 -4.43 -7.81 11.86
C ARG A 195 -3.30 -6.87 12.17
N LEU A 196 -3.56 -5.59 12.06
CA LEU A 196 -2.57 -4.55 12.31
C LEU A 196 -3.13 -3.50 13.28
N SER A 197 -2.37 -3.15 14.29
CA SER A 197 -2.75 -2.10 15.25
C SER A 197 -2.86 -0.75 14.55
N VAL A 198 -4.03 -0.10 14.64
CA VAL A 198 -4.26 1.23 14.09
C VAL A 198 -3.31 2.25 14.70
N ASN A 199 -3.00 2.14 15.99
CA ASN A 199 -2.05 3.04 16.65
C ASN A 199 -0.65 2.91 16.05
N GLU A 200 -0.18 1.68 15.79
CA GLU A 200 1.15 1.45 15.21
C GLU A 200 1.22 1.87 13.74
N ILE A 201 0.13 1.76 12.98
CA ILE A 201 0.08 2.28 11.61
C ILE A 201 0.16 3.81 11.61
N LEU A 202 -0.57 4.48 12.51
CA LEU A 202 -0.66 5.94 12.54
C LEU A 202 0.57 6.64 13.15
N ASP A 203 1.30 5.96 14.05
CA ASP A 203 2.58 6.39 14.63
C ASP A 203 3.56 5.20 14.68
N PRO A 204 4.10 4.81 13.53
CA PRO A 204 4.87 3.58 13.43
C PRO A 204 6.24 3.67 14.10
N PRO A 205 6.66 2.55 14.75
CA PRO A 205 8.05 2.39 15.16
C PRO A 205 8.97 2.36 13.94
N LEU A 206 10.26 2.61 14.16
CA LEU A 206 11.26 2.43 13.11
C LEU A 206 11.42 0.94 12.76
N VAL A 207 11.32 0.62 11.48
CA VAL A 207 11.38 -0.76 10.96
C VAL A 207 12.73 -1.42 11.31
N GLU A 208 13.82 -0.65 11.29
CA GLU A 208 15.16 -1.15 11.68
C GLU A 208 15.19 -1.66 13.12
N GLY A 209 14.40 -1.06 14.01
CA GLY A 209 14.23 -1.51 15.39
C GLY A 209 13.51 -2.85 15.47
N LEU A 210 12.45 -3.01 14.68
CA LEU A 210 11.69 -4.26 14.60
C LEU A 210 12.54 -5.41 14.05
N ILE A 211 13.26 -5.16 12.96
CA ILE A 211 14.18 -6.16 12.36
C ILE A 211 15.26 -6.59 13.37
N LYS A 212 15.86 -5.65 14.10
CA LYS A 212 16.85 -5.98 15.13
C LYS A 212 16.27 -6.83 16.26
N ALA A 213 15.04 -6.52 16.69
CA ALA A 213 14.37 -7.29 17.74
C ALA A 213 14.07 -8.73 17.27
N GLU A 214 13.58 -8.91 16.05
CA GLU A 214 13.35 -10.24 15.47
C GLU A 214 14.65 -11.04 15.33
N GLN A 215 15.71 -10.42 14.84
CA GLN A 215 17.02 -11.09 14.74
C GLN A 215 17.54 -11.52 16.09
N ALA A 216 17.41 -10.69 17.12
CA ALA A 216 17.81 -11.04 18.48
C ALA A 216 16.99 -12.23 19.03
N GLN A 217 15.69 -12.25 18.77
CA GLN A 217 14.82 -13.36 19.17
C GLN A 217 15.18 -14.67 18.46
N LEU A 218 15.44 -14.62 17.15
CA LEU A 218 15.89 -15.79 16.39
C LEU A 218 17.22 -16.34 16.90
N GLN A 219 18.18 -15.48 17.22
CA GLN A 219 19.45 -15.89 17.82
C GLN A 219 19.27 -16.56 19.18
N GLN A 220 18.36 -16.03 20.01
CA GLN A 220 18.05 -16.67 21.30
C GLN A 220 17.44 -18.06 21.11
N LEU A 221 16.48 -18.21 20.19
CA LEU A 221 15.86 -19.51 19.88
C LEU A 221 16.89 -20.52 19.39
N GLN A 222 17.76 -20.14 18.45
CA GLN A 222 18.85 -21.01 17.98
C GLN A 222 19.82 -21.43 19.11
N THR A 223 20.10 -20.51 20.02
CA THR A 223 20.96 -20.83 21.18
C THR A 223 20.30 -21.85 22.12
N VAL A 224 18.99 -21.69 22.35
CA VAL A 224 18.20 -22.63 23.17
C VAL A 224 18.11 -24.00 22.49
N GLU A 225 17.85 -24.05 21.21
CA GLU A 225 17.82 -25.29 20.41
C GLU A 225 19.17 -26.04 20.49
N GLN A 226 20.27 -25.34 20.20
CA GLN A 226 21.61 -25.94 20.28
C GLN A 226 21.91 -26.45 21.68
N ARG A 227 21.48 -25.76 22.74
CA ARG A 227 21.63 -26.21 24.11
C ARG A 227 20.81 -27.46 24.37
N ALA A 228 19.56 -27.49 23.92
CA ALA A 228 18.68 -28.65 24.07
C ALA A 228 19.24 -29.87 23.33
N GLU A 229 19.75 -29.72 22.11
CA GLU A 229 20.41 -30.79 21.36
C GLU A 229 21.65 -31.35 22.08
N ARG A 230 22.52 -30.48 22.62
CA ARG A 230 23.69 -30.90 23.40
C ARG A 230 23.29 -31.66 24.64
N LEU A 231 22.26 -31.23 25.37
CA LEU A 231 21.76 -31.94 26.55
C LEU A 231 21.14 -33.28 26.18
N ALA A 232 20.35 -33.33 25.10
CA ALA A 232 19.79 -34.58 24.59
C ALA A 232 20.88 -35.59 24.18
N ALA A 233 21.90 -35.13 23.48
CA ALA A 233 23.07 -35.97 23.14
C ALA A 233 23.76 -36.51 24.40
N ARG A 234 23.95 -35.67 25.42
CA ARG A 234 24.56 -36.09 26.69
C ARG A 234 23.73 -37.09 27.48
N LEU A 235 22.39 -36.94 27.46
CA LEU A 235 21.48 -37.91 28.08
C LEU A 235 21.55 -39.27 27.37
N ARG A 236 21.61 -39.30 26.05
CA ARG A 236 21.75 -40.54 25.25
C ARG A 236 23.07 -41.24 25.54
N GLU A 237 24.18 -40.49 25.69
CA GLU A 237 25.47 -41.06 26.11
C GLU A 237 25.41 -41.70 27.51
N LEU A 238 24.57 -41.20 28.38
CA LEU A 238 24.35 -41.74 29.73
C LEU A 238 23.30 -42.87 29.80
N GLY A 239 22.75 -43.28 28.63
CA GLY A 239 21.73 -44.32 28.54
C GLY A 239 20.33 -43.86 28.94
N VAL A 240 20.09 -42.56 29.01
CA VAL A 240 18.78 -41.97 29.31
C VAL A 240 18.16 -41.49 28.02
N ASP A 241 16.91 -41.89 27.76
CA ASP A 241 16.12 -41.39 26.61
C ASP A 241 15.64 -39.96 26.91
N PRO A 242 16.09 -38.93 26.16
CA PRO A 242 15.66 -37.55 26.38
C PRO A 242 14.17 -37.31 26.08
N ASP A 243 13.52 -38.17 25.27
CA ASP A 243 12.12 -38.05 24.90
C ASP A 243 11.21 -38.82 25.89
N ALA A 244 11.75 -39.51 26.87
CA ALA A 244 11.01 -40.25 27.90
C ALA A 244 10.87 -39.52 29.25
N VAL A 245 11.19 -38.21 29.28
CA VAL A 245 11.15 -37.37 30.50
C VAL A 245 10.01 -36.38 30.46
#